data_aa4a5c609865931516cf920101103c73
#
_entry.id   aa4a5c609865931516cf920101103c73
#
_cell.length_a   1.000
_cell.length_b   1.000
_cell.length_c   1.000
_cell.angle_alpha   90.00
_cell.angle_beta   90.00
_cell.angle_gamma   90.00
#
_symmetry.space_group_name_H-M   'P 1'
#
loop_
_entity.id
_entity.type
_entity.pdbx_description
1 polymer ?
#
loop_
_entity_poly.entity_id
_entity_poly.type
_entity_poly.pdbx_seq_one_letter_code
_entity_poly.pdbx_strand_id
1 'polypeptide(L)'
;MNVAKKGYRGEVEVKELLLDLGFDAERSCGSDGRAFGLASDIDIKATRGDLELHVQVKRRKKIASYLEFKNANLVAVRQDRGKWVFIMSEEMFKDVLRV
;
A
#
# COMPACT_ATOMS: atom_id res chain seq x y z
N MET A 1 -13.01 -2.02 17.97
CA MET A 1 -12.45 -3.01 17.05
C MET A 1 -11.07 -3.41 17.52
N ASN A 2 -10.81 -4.71 17.49
CA ASN A 2 -9.51 -5.28 17.81
C ASN A 2 -8.47 -4.86 16.75
N VAL A 3 -7.26 -4.53 17.17
CA VAL A 3 -6.18 -4.05 16.29
C VAL A 3 -5.83 -5.10 15.20
N ALA A 4 -5.80 -6.37 15.57
CA ALA A 4 -5.50 -7.46 14.62
C ALA A 4 -6.57 -7.56 13.53
N LYS A 5 -7.85 -7.44 13.90
CA LYS A 5 -8.95 -7.46 12.91
C LYS A 5 -8.91 -6.25 12.00
N LYS A 6 -8.56 -5.07 12.53
CA LYS A 6 -8.42 -3.85 11.76
C LYS A 6 -7.31 -3.98 10.71
N GLY A 7 -6.16 -4.52 11.10
CA GLY A 7 -5.05 -4.77 10.19
C GLY A 7 -5.42 -5.76 9.11
N TYR A 8 -6.03 -6.88 9.47
CA TYR A 8 -6.49 -7.90 8.53
C TYR A 8 -7.46 -7.32 7.49
N ARG A 9 -8.44 -6.55 7.92
CA ARG A 9 -9.42 -5.92 7.01
C ARG A 9 -8.75 -4.94 6.06
N GLY A 10 -7.80 -4.15 6.55
CA GLY A 10 -7.03 -3.24 5.71
C GLY A 10 -6.25 -3.98 4.63
N GLU A 11 -5.60 -5.08 4.99
CA GLU A 11 -4.86 -5.90 4.03
C GLU A 11 -5.77 -6.51 2.97
N VAL A 12 -6.95 -7.01 3.37
CA VAL A 12 -7.92 -7.58 2.44
C VAL A 12 -8.43 -6.51 1.46
N GLU A 13 -8.74 -5.32 1.96
CA GLU A 13 -9.19 -4.21 1.10
C GLU A 13 -8.13 -3.84 0.06
N VAL A 14 -6.87 -3.72 0.46
CA VAL A 14 -5.78 -3.39 -0.46
C VAL A 14 -5.55 -4.53 -1.46
N LYS A 15 -5.58 -5.77 -0.99
CA LYS A 15 -5.44 -6.93 -1.87
C LYS A 15 -6.52 -6.93 -2.96
N GLU A 16 -7.78 -6.70 -2.59
CA GLU A 16 -8.89 -6.66 -3.54
C GLU A 16 -8.72 -5.54 -4.56
N LEU A 17 -8.29 -4.37 -4.11
CA LEU A 17 -8.01 -3.24 -4.98
C LEU A 17 -6.94 -3.60 -6.02
N LEU A 18 -5.88 -4.27 -5.58
CA LEU A 18 -4.79 -4.68 -6.47
C LEU A 18 -5.25 -5.77 -7.47
N LEU A 19 -6.07 -6.70 -7.02
CA LEU A 19 -6.66 -7.71 -7.90
C LEU A 19 -7.51 -7.04 -8.98
N ASP A 20 -8.30 -6.04 -8.63
CA ASP A 20 -9.14 -5.29 -9.57
C ASP A 20 -8.29 -4.52 -10.60
N LEU A 21 -7.07 -4.16 -10.23
CA LEU A 21 -6.11 -3.50 -11.14
C LEU A 21 -5.30 -4.49 -11.98
N GLY A 22 -5.64 -5.77 -11.92
CA GLY A 22 -5.01 -6.79 -12.73
C GLY A 22 -3.74 -7.40 -12.16
N PHE A 23 -3.43 -7.14 -10.88
CA PHE A 23 -2.32 -7.78 -10.20
C PHE A 23 -2.70 -9.16 -9.68
N ASP A 24 -1.74 -10.08 -9.66
CA ASP A 24 -1.79 -11.19 -8.72
C ASP A 24 -1.36 -10.63 -7.37
N ALA A 25 -2.14 -10.84 -6.34
CA ALA A 25 -1.84 -10.27 -5.03
C ALA A 25 -2.05 -11.33 -3.95
N GLU A 26 -1.07 -11.49 -3.08
CA GLU A 26 -1.10 -12.45 -1.99
C GLU A 26 -0.75 -11.77 -0.68
N ARG A 27 -1.53 -12.05 0.36
CA ARG A 27 -1.20 -11.64 1.72
C ARG A 27 -0.18 -12.61 2.30
N SER A 28 0.77 -12.07 3.07
CA SER A 28 1.68 -12.91 3.84
C SER A 28 0.93 -13.56 5.02
N CYS A 29 1.31 -14.79 5.37
CA CYS A 29 0.77 -15.47 6.55
C CYS A 29 1.20 -14.69 7.80
N GLY A 30 0.24 -14.25 8.62
CA GLY A 30 0.51 -13.47 9.81
C GLY A 30 1.11 -12.08 9.52
N SER A 31 0.90 -11.53 8.34
CA SER A 31 1.48 -10.27 7.89
C SER A 31 3.01 -10.24 7.97
N ASP A 32 3.63 -11.38 7.65
CA ASP A 32 5.08 -11.53 7.68
C ASP A 32 5.60 -11.86 6.28
N GLY A 33 6.22 -10.88 5.62
CA GLY A 33 6.75 -11.01 4.26
C GLY A 33 7.85 -12.05 4.11
N ARG A 34 8.41 -12.57 5.20
CA ARG A 34 9.42 -13.64 5.14
C ARG A 34 8.89 -14.89 4.47
N ALA A 35 7.57 -15.12 4.52
CA ALA A 35 6.93 -16.22 3.80
C ALA A 35 7.14 -16.11 2.28
N PHE A 36 7.39 -14.91 1.76
CA PHE A 36 7.69 -14.64 0.35
C PHE A 36 9.19 -14.48 0.08
N GLY A 37 10.05 -14.66 1.08
CA GLY A 37 11.45 -14.31 0.98
C GLY A 37 11.70 -12.81 1.05
N LEU A 38 10.76 -12.04 1.57
CA LEU A 38 10.83 -10.58 1.71
C LEU A 38 11.01 -10.17 3.17
N ALA A 39 11.15 -8.86 3.42
CA ALA A 39 11.26 -8.36 4.78
C ALA A 39 9.98 -8.60 5.57
N SER A 40 10.09 -8.70 6.89
CA SER A 40 8.96 -9.06 7.77
C SER A 40 7.82 -8.03 7.78
N ASP A 41 8.09 -6.78 7.38
CA ASP A 41 7.09 -5.71 7.34
C ASP A 41 6.26 -5.68 6.06
N ILE A 42 6.50 -6.60 5.12
CA ILE A 42 5.72 -6.69 3.88
C ILE A 42 4.48 -7.52 4.10
N ASP A 43 3.33 -6.89 3.93
CA ASP A 43 2.02 -7.51 4.17
C ASP A 43 1.43 -8.16 2.92
N ILE A 44 1.72 -7.60 1.74
CA ILE A 44 1.21 -8.09 0.46
C ILE A 44 2.31 -8.04 -0.58
N LYS A 45 2.41 -9.11 -1.37
CA LYS A 45 3.21 -9.15 -2.58
C LYS A 45 2.25 -9.14 -3.77
N ALA A 46 2.44 -8.20 -4.68
CA ALA A 46 1.59 -8.08 -5.86
C ALA A 46 2.45 -7.99 -7.11
N THR A 47 2.07 -8.73 -8.14
CA THR A 47 2.81 -8.76 -9.41
C THR A 47 1.87 -8.58 -10.59
N ARG A 48 2.35 -7.84 -11.59
CA ARG A 48 1.65 -7.68 -12.87
C ARG A 48 2.72 -7.46 -13.95
N GLY A 49 2.91 -8.44 -14.83
CA GLY A 49 4.01 -8.40 -15.78
C GLY A 49 5.35 -8.32 -15.03
N ASP A 50 6.17 -7.35 -15.38
CA ASP A 50 7.47 -7.13 -14.73
C ASP A 50 7.40 -6.25 -13.49
N LEU A 51 6.22 -5.74 -13.16
CA LEU A 51 6.03 -4.88 -12.00
C LEU A 51 5.74 -5.74 -10.77
N GLU A 52 6.57 -5.57 -9.74
CA GLU A 52 6.37 -6.23 -8.46
C GLU A 52 6.25 -5.17 -7.36
N LEU A 53 5.16 -5.21 -6.62
CA LEU A 53 4.91 -4.32 -5.50
C LEU A 53 5.06 -5.08 -4.19
N HIS A 54 5.84 -4.52 -3.28
CA HIS A 54 5.96 -5.00 -1.91
C HIS A 54 5.21 -4.00 -1.04
N VAL A 55 4.08 -4.43 -0.51
CA VAL A 55 3.14 -3.51 0.11
C VAL A 55 3.11 -3.70 1.61
N GLN A 56 3.28 -2.60 2.34
CA GLN A 56 3.01 -2.54 3.76
C GLN A 56 1.70 -1.78 3.92
N VAL A 57 0.77 -2.36 4.68
CA VAL A 57 -0.56 -1.77 4.89
C VAL A 57 -0.62 -1.20 6.30
N LYS A 58 -1.01 0.06 6.40
CA LYS A 58 -1.22 0.75 7.67
C LYS A 58 -2.61 1.35 7.68
N ARG A 59 -3.43 0.96 8.63
CA ARG A 59 -4.75 1.53 8.83
C ARG A 59 -4.78 2.19 10.20
N ARG A 60 -4.93 3.51 10.20
CA ARG A 60 -4.89 4.32 11.42
C ARG A 60 -6.17 5.14 11.54
N LYS A 61 -6.57 5.43 12.76
CA LYS A 61 -7.70 6.32 13.03
C LYS A 61 -7.45 7.69 12.43
N LYS A 62 -6.21 8.17 12.52
CA LYS A 62 -5.77 9.43 11.92
C LYS A 62 -4.41 9.24 11.27
N ILE A 63 -4.17 9.97 10.20
CA ILE A 63 -2.87 10.01 9.51
C ILE A 63 -2.30 11.42 9.64
N ALA A 64 -1.02 11.57 9.30
CA ALA A 64 -0.38 12.88 9.31
C ALA A 64 -1.12 13.83 8.35
N SER A 65 -1.23 15.10 8.74
CA SER A 65 -2.02 16.08 7.97
C SER A 65 -1.54 16.23 6.53
N TYR A 66 -0.24 16.09 6.26
CA TYR A 66 0.27 16.19 4.90
C TYR A 66 -0.10 14.97 4.03
N LEU A 67 -0.63 13.91 4.63
CA LEU A 67 -1.16 12.75 3.90
C LEU A 67 -2.65 12.91 3.58
N GLU A 68 -3.30 13.97 4.07
CA GLU A 68 -4.69 14.25 3.78
C GLU A 68 -4.79 15.04 2.48
N PHE A 69 -5.51 14.49 1.50
CA PHE A 69 -5.66 15.11 0.20
C PHE A 69 -6.85 16.05 0.19
N LYS A 70 -6.60 17.36 0.11
CA LYS A 70 -7.66 18.36 0.00
C LYS A 70 -7.82 18.82 -1.45
N ASN A 71 -6.74 19.24 -2.07
CA ASN A 71 -6.75 19.75 -3.44
C ASN A 71 -5.76 19.03 -4.34
N ALA A 72 -4.67 18.50 -3.76
CA ALA A 72 -3.66 17.77 -4.52
C ALA A 72 -4.06 16.32 -4.70
N ASN A 73 -3.67 15.70 -5.80
CA ASN A 73 -3.80 14.25 -6.00
C ASN A 73 -2.45 13.54 -5.87
N LEU A 74 -1.40 14.29 -5.64
CA LEU A 74 -0.05 13.78 -5.43
C LEU A 74 0.66 14.67 -4.43
N VAL A 75 1.24 14.07 -3.40
CA VAL A 75 2.07 14.78 -2.42
C VAL A 75 3.50 14.27 -2.56
N ALA A 76 4.44 15.18 -2.70
CA ALA A 76 5.86 14.86 -2.71
C ALA A 76 6.45 15.33 -1.39
N VAL A 77 7.14 14.45 -0.69
CA VAL A 77 7.73 14.75 0.62
C VAL A 77 9.11 14.13 0.73
N ARG A 78 10.01 14.81 1.42
CA ARG A 78 11.32 14.24 1.74
C ARG A 78 11.86 14.83 3.04
N GLN A 79 12.77 14.09 3.66
CA GLN A 79 13.63 14.66 4.69
C GLN A 79 14.72 15.49 3.99
N ASP A 80 15.28 16.44 4.72
CA ASP A 80 16.45 17.18 4.22
C ASP A 80 17.55 16.18 3.85
N ARG A 81 18.15 16.37 2.67
CA ARG A 81 19.20 15.50 2.10
C ARG A 81 18.73 14.06 1.82
N GLY A 82 17.43 13.78 1.95
CA GLY A 82 16.85 12.48 1.62
C GLY A 82 16.33 12.42 0.20
N LYS A 83 15.87 11.25 -0.19
CA LYS A 83 15.19 11.05 -1.46
C LYS A 83 13.73 11.45 -1.34
N TRP A 84 13.15 11.88 -2.44
CA TRP A 84 11.73 12.18 -2.50
C TRP A 84 10.90 10.90 -2.35
N VAL A 85 9.81 11.04 -1.58
CA VAL A 85 8.76 10.03 -1.46
C VAL A 85 7.51 10.63 -2.08
N PHE A 86 6.81 9.86 -2.88
CA PHE A 86 5.59 10.31 -3.54
C PHE A 86 4.42 9.53 -2.97
N ILE A 87 3.37 10.27 -2.58
CA ILE A 87 2.15 9.71 -2.00
C ILE A 87 1.01 10.21 -2.87
N MET A 88 0.18 9.31 -3.35
CA MET A 88 -0.92 9.68 -4.23
C MET A 88 -2.26 9.23 -3.66
N SER A 89 -3.34 9.89 -4.10
CA SER A 89 -4.69 9.49 -3.72
C SER A 89 -5.03 8.12 -4.32
N GLU A 90 -6.06 7.50 -3.77
CA GLU A 90 -6.54 6.22 -4.31
C GLU A 90 -6.94 6.34 -5.78
N GLU A 91 -7.66 7.41 -6.14
CA GLU A 91 -8.08 7.63 -7.54
C GLU A 91 -6.88 7.77 -8.47
N MET A 92 -5.87 8.55 -8.07
CA MET A 92 -4.67 8.72 -8.89
C MET A 92 -3.91 7.41 -9.03
N PHE A 93 -3.81 6.63 -7.96
CA PHE A 93 -3.17 5.33 -7.99
C PHE A 93 -3.84 4.39 -9.00
N LYS A 94 -5.18 4.35 -8.98
CA LYS A 94 -5.95 3.55 -9.93
C LYS A 94 -5.76 4.03 -11.37
N ASP A 95 -5.76 5.35 -11.59
CA ASP A 95 -5.60 5.91 -12.93
C ASP A 95 -4.21 5.61 -13.51
N VAL A 96 -3.17 5.74 -12.69
CA VAL A 96 -1.79 5.46 -13.12
C VAL A 96 -1.59 3.97 -13.44
N LEU A 97 -2.22 3.08 -12.68
CA LEU A 97 -2.05 1.63 -12.84
C LEU A 97 -3.12 0.96 -13.68
N ARG A 98 -4.12 1.71 -14.13
CA ARG A 98 -5.17 1.14 -14.98
C ARG A 98 -4.58 0.73 -16.32
N VAL A 99 -5.00 -0.44 -16.77
CA VAL A 99 -4.58 -1.00 -18.07
C VAL A 99 -5.53 -0.54 -19.17
#